data_dcad6416d88316f21bc0292b07ffe768
#
_entry.id   dcad6416d88316f21bc0292b07ffe768
#
_cell.length_a   1.000
_cell.length_b   1.000
_cell.length_c   1.000
_cell.angle_alpha   90.00
_cell.angle_beta   90.00
_cell.angle_gamma   90.00
#
_symmetry.space_group_name_H-M   'P 1'
#
loop_
_entity.id
_entity.type
_entity.pdbx_description
1 polymer ?
#
loop_
_entity_poly.entity_id
_entity_poly.type
_entity_poly.pdbx_seq_one_letter_code
_entity_poly.pdbx_strand_id
1 'polypeptide(L)'
;MAGRLIVISNRLPSEAAPSGGLVYALHETLRKIGGIWIGSHPETTETPSESLSEYGDQGKYTRLSFSLSPEDYKNFYLGFSNSVLWPVCHRRGDLVELGRGFERGYSAVNARLARQVMKVARPDDMIWVHDYHFF
;
A
#
# COMPACT_ATOMS: atom_id res chain seq x y z
N MET A 1 2.09 22.32 15.48
CA MET A 1 2.38 20.93 15.93
C MET A 1 3.08 20.20 14.80
N ALA A 2 3.99 19.34 15.13
CA ALA A 2 4.62 18.51 14.11
C ALA A 2 3.57 17.60 13.44
N GLY A 3 3.61 17.51 12.12
CA GLY A 3 2.73 16.62 11.37
C GLY A 3 2.98 15.15 11.70
N ARG A 4 2.01 14.31 11.40
CA ARG A 4 2.12 12.87 11.60
C ARG A 4 2.91 12.24 10.44
N LEU A 5 3.52 11.08 10.67
CA LEU A 5 4.04 10.24 9.61
C LEU A 5 2.92 9.33 9.08
N ILE A 6 2.67 9.37 7.78
CA ILE A 6 1.80 8.43 7.06
C ILE A 6 2.67 7.57 6.17
N VAL A 7 2.76 6.28 6.48
CA VAL A 7 3.46 5.30 5.68
C VAL A 7 2.46 4.60 4.75
N ILE A 8 2.81 4.48 3.48
CA ILE A 8 2.02 3.75 2.49
C ILE A 8 2.88 2.63 1.91
N SER A 9 2.42 1.40 2.04
CA SER A 9 3.06 0.22 1.46
C SER A 9 2.01 -0.75 0.93
N ASN A 10 2.41 -1.68 0.07
CA ASN A 10 1.45 -2.64 -0.46
C ASN A 10 0.88 -3.55 0.63
N ARG A 11 1.69 -3.97 1.60
CA ARG A 11 1.27 -4.85 2.69
C ARG A 11 1.29 -4.14 4.03
N LEU A 12 0.33 -4.48 4.88
CA LEU A 12 0.35 -4.15 6.30
C LEU A 12 1.07 -5.25 7.08
N PRO A 13 1.67 -4.92 8.24
CA PRO A 13 2.20 -5.94 9.12
C PRO A 13 1.06 -6.85 9.60
N SER A 14 1.27 -8.16 9.57
CA SER A 14 0.35 -9.10 10.20
C SER A 14 0.36 -8.93 11.73
N GLU A 15 -0.68 -9.40 12.40
CA GLU A 15 -0.74 -9.39 13.87
C GLU A 15 0.34 -10.30 14.52
N ALA A 16 0.80 -11.30 13.79
CA ALA A 16 2.00 -12.04 14.14
C ALA A 16 3.25 -11.14 14.03
N ALA A 17 4.32 -11.51 14.73
CA ALA A 17 5.55 -10.73 14.74
C ALA A 17 5.97 -10.29 13.34
N PRO A 18 6.36 -9.00 13.16
CA PRO A 18 6.74 -8.47 11.86
C PRO A 18 7.86 -9.31 11.25
N SER A 19 7.66 -9.81 10.04
CA SER A 19 8.68 -10.53 9.28
C SER A 19 9.19 -9.69 8.11
N GLY A 20 10.51 -9.68 7.92
CA GLY A 20 11.15 -8.89 6.88
C GLY A 20 11.68 -7.54 7.39
N GLY A 21 12.83 -7.12 6.84
CA GLY A 21 13.56 -5.95 7.33
C GLY A 21 12.79 -4.64 7.26
N LEU A 22 12.11 -4.38 6.14
CA LEU A 22 11.32 -3.15 5.97
C LEU A 22 10.14 -3.10 6.95
N VAL A 23 9.39 -4.19 7.05
CA VAL A 23 8.22 -4.26 7.94
C VAL A 23 8.63 -4.08 9.40
N TYR A 24 9.72 -4.73 9.81
CA TYR A 24 10.25 -4.58 11.15
C TYR A 24 10.68 -3.13 11.44
N ALA A 25 11.46 -2.52 10.55
CA ALA A 25 11.96 -1.17 10.73
C ALA A 25 10.83 -0.13 10.81
N LEU A 26 9.83 -0.24 9.94
CA LEU A 26 8.65 0.65 9.95
C LEU A 26 7.81 0.45 11.21
N HIS A 27 7.59 -0.80 11.61
CA HIS A 27 6.86 -1.11 12.83
C HIS A 27 7.53 -0.48 14.07
N GLU A 28 8.83 -0.68 14.23
CA GLU A 28 9.57 -0.10 15.35
C GLU A 28 9.60 1.43 15.32
N THR A 29 9.70 2.02 14.13
CA THR A 29 9.67 3.48 13.96
C THR A 29 8.29 4.03 14.39
N LEU A 30 7.22 3.49 13.84
CA LEU A 30 5.86 3.95 14.15
C LEU A 30 5.47 3.68 15.61
N ARG A 31 5.98 2.61 16.22
CA ARG A 31 5.80 2.39 17.67
C ARG A 31 6.40 3.50 18.52
N LYS A 32 7.48 4.11 18.06
CA LYS A 32 8.19 5.18 18.80
C LYS A 32 7.55 6.55 18.59
N ILE A 33 7.23 6.89 17.34
CA ILE A 33 6.80 8.25 16.98
C ILE A 33 5.29 8.37 16.76
N GLY A 34 4.57 7.27 16.65
CA GLY A 34 3.17 7.26 16.23
C GLY A 34 3.00 7.46 14.73
N GLY A 35 1.75 7.64 14.30
CA GLY A 35 1.43 7.89 12.90
C GLY A 35 0.40 6.92 12.34
N ILE A 36 0.38 6.81 11.02
CA ILE A 36 -0.57 5.97 10.29
C ILE A 36 0.20 5.06 9.32
N TRP A 37 -0.15 3.79 9.28
CA TRP A 37 0.33 2.87 8.24
C TRP A 37 -0.84 2.41 7.38
N ILE A 38 -0.76 2.68 6.08
CA ILE A 38 -1.77 2.33 5.09
C ILE A 38 -1.23 1.22 4.19
N GLY A 39 -2.01 0.16 4.01
CA GLY A 39 -1.67 -0.94 3.13
C GLY A 39 -2.90 -1.68 2.63
N SER A 40 -2.70 -2.65 1.74
CA SER A 40 -3.81 -3.45 1.22
C SER A 40 -4.32 -4.44 2.26
N HIS A 41 -5.64 -4.62 2.27
CA HIS A 41 -6.25 -5.73 3.00
C HIS A 41 -5.77 -7.07 2.39
N PRO A 42 -5.44 -8.08 3.20
CA PRO A 42 -4.96 -9.36 2.68
C PRO A 42 -5.99 -10.14 1.87
N GLU A 43 -7.28 -9.90 2.11
CA GLU A 43 -8.37 -10.53 1.39
C GLU A 43 -8.94 -9.59 0.33
N THR A 44 -9.31 -10.14 -0.83
CA THR A 44 -10.01 -9.40 -1.87
C THR A 44 -11.52 -9.38 -1.63
N THR A 45 -12.21 -8.40 -2.22
CA THR A 45 -13.66 -8.28 -2.16
C THR A 45 -14.22 -7.86 -3.52
N GLU A 46 -15.39 -8.37 -3.89
CA GLU A 46 -16.05 -7.97 -5.14
C GLU A 46 -16.47 -6.49 -5.15
N THR A 47 -16.61 -5.89 -3.98
CA THR A 47 -17.05 -4.49 -3.82
C THR A 47 -16.02 -3.68 -3.02
N PRO A 48 -14.89 -3.27 -3.63
CA PRO A 48 -13.90 -2.45 -2.95
C PRO A 48 -14.48 -1.14 -2.43
N SER A 49 -14.12 -0.78 -1.21
CA SER A 49 -14.58 0.47 -0.58
C SER A 49 -13.85 1.69 -1.14
N GLU A 50 -14.53 2.82 -1.20
CA GLU A 50 -13.93 4.14 -1.45
C GLU A 50 -13.37 4.79 -0.17
N SER A 51 -13.34 4.08 0.94
CA SER A 51 -12.81 4.54 2.23
C SER A 51 -11.83 3.55 2.80
N LEU A 52 -10.82 4.07 3.52
CA LEU A 52 -9.93 3.25 4.32
C LEU A 52 -10.68 2.71 5.55
N SER A 53 -10.31 1.51 5.97
CA SER A 53 -10.86 0.85 7.15
C SER A 53 -9.77 0.54 8.16
N GLU A 54 -10.10 0.58 9.45
CA GLU A 54 -9.17 0.14 10.48
C GLU A 54 -8.82 -1.34 10.29
N TYR A 55 -7.55 -1.67 10.51
CA TYR A 55 -7.02 -3.00 10.31
C TYR A 55 -6.38 -3.54 11.60
N GLY A 56 -6.94 -4.63 12.10
CA GLY A 56 -6.47 -5.27 13.32
C GLY A 56 -6.59 -4.37 14.54
N ASP A 57 -5.97 -4.78 15.63
CA ASP A 57 -5.95 -4.01 16.86
C ASP A 57 -5.07 -2.76 16.73
N GLN A 58 -5.62 -1.61 17.08
CA GLN A 58 -4.87 -0.36 17.07
C GLN A 58 -3.94 -0.32 18.30
N GLY A 59 -2.65 -0.23 18.05
CA GLY A 59 -1.63 -0.11 19.10
C GLY A 59 -1.16 1.34 19.26
N LYS A 60 0.15 1.54 19.26
CA LYS A 60 0.76 2.87 19.38
C LYS A 60 0.66 3.72 18.10
N TYR A 61 0.28 3.14 17.00
CA TYR A 61 0.03 3.80 15.73
C TYR A 61 -1.21 3.20 15.07
N THR A 62 -1.83 3.95 14.16
CA THR A 62 -3.04 3.54 13.46
C THR A 62 -2.68 2.72 12.22
N ARG A 63 -3.36 1.60 12.01
CA ARG A 63 -3.29 0.82 10.78
C ARG A 63 -4.59 0.94 10.02
N LEU A 64 -4.50 1.31 8.75
CA LEU A 64 -5.64 1.44 7.86
C LEU A 64 -5.43 0.57 6.62
N SER A 65 -6.47 -0.09 6.16
CA SER A 65 -6.41 -0.90 4.94
C SER A 65 -7.27 -0.32 3.83
N PHE A 66 -6.80 -0.47 2.60
CA PHE A 66 -7.61 -0.32 1.40
C PHE A 66 -7.94 -1.70 0.82
N SER A 67 -9.13 -1.81 0.26
CA SER A 67 -9.61 -3.07 -0.32
C SER A 67 -9.34 -3.14 -1.82
N LEU A 68 -9.10 -4.35 -2.31
CA LEU A 68 -8.89 -4.66 -3.72
C LEU A 68 -9.94 -5.68 -4.17
N SER A 69 -10.42 -5.57 -5.41
CA SER A 69 -11.15 -6.66 -6.04
C SER A 69 -10.16 -7.74 -6.53
N PRO A 70 -10.64 -8.95 -6.86
CA PRO A 70 -9.81 -9.96 -7.53
C PRO A 70 -9.20 -9.43 -8.83
N GLU A 71 -9.94 -8.61 -9.59
CA GLU A 71 -9.44 -7.98 -10.81
C GLU A 71 -8.37 -6.92 -10.53
N ASP A 72 -8.56 -6.09 -9.49
CA ASP A 72 -7.54 -5.13 -9.02
C ASP A 72 -6.25 -5.88 -8.63
N TYR A 73 -6.38 -6.92 -7.84
CA TYR A 73 -5.23 -7.73 -7.41
C TYR A 73 -4.47 -8.30 -8.60
N LYS A 74 -5.19 -8.83 -9.59
CA LYS A 74 -4.60 -9.36 -10.82
C LYS A 74 -3.89 -8.28 -11.63
N ASN A 75 -4.54 -7.15 -11.91
CA ASN A 75 -4.02 -6.15 -12.83
C ASN A 75 -3.03 -5.19 -12.16
N PHE A 76 -3.34 -4.70 -10.96
CA PHE A 76 -2.48 -3.80 -10.22
C PHE A 76 -1.27 -4.51 -9.63
N TYR A 77 -1.49 -5.57 -8.86
CA TYR A 77 -0.43 -6.20 -8.07
C TYR A 77 0.34 -7.24 -8.87
N LEU A 78 -0.31 -8.33 -9.30
CA LEU A 78 0.36 -9.39 -10.06
C LEU A 78 0.81 -8.90 -11.44
N GLY A 79 -0.02 -8.10 -12.09
CA GLY A 79 0.23 -7.58 -13.43
C GLY A 79 1.25 -6.46 -13.44
N PHE A 80 0.78 -5.20 -13.40
CA PHE A 80 1.67 -4.07 -13.65
C PHE A 80 2.80 -3.94 -12.63
N SER A 81 2.51 -4.10 -11.34
CA SER A 81 3.55 -4.00 -10.31
C SER A 81 4.61 -5.11 -10.45
N ASN A 82 4.20 -6.37 -10.43
CA ASN A 82 5.16 -7.47 -10.34
C ASN A 82 5.66 -7.98 -11.69
N SER A 83 4.85 -7.89 -12.76
CA SER A 83 5.24 -8.37 -14.08
C SER A 83 5.87 -7.30 -14.97
N VAL A 84 5.72 -6.01 -14.64
CA VAL A 84 6.30 -4.90 -15.41
C VAL A 84 7.28 -4.09 -14.57
N LEU A 85 6.82 -3.44 -13.50
CA LEU A 85 7.65 -2.51 -12.74
C LEU A 85 8.77 -3.21 -11.97
N TRP A 86 8.48 -4.32 -11.30
CA TRP A 86 9.51 -5.07 -10.57
C TRP A 86 10.69 -5.49 -11.47
N PRO A 87 10.46 -6.15 -12.63
CA PRO A 87 11.56 -6.48 -13.54
C PRO A 87 12.33 -5.25 -14.02
N VAL A 88 11.64 -4.16 -14.39
CA VAL A 88 12.29 -2.93 -14.84
C VAL A 88 13.18 -2.35 -13.75
N CYS A 89 12.69 -2.23 -12.52
CA CYS A 89 13.46 -1.73 -11.38
C CYS A 89 14.68 -2.59 -11.06
N HIS A 90 14.64 -3.88 -11.40
CA HIS A 90 15.75 -4.83 -11.20
C HIS A 90 16.63 -5.03 -12.45
N ARG A 91 16.46 -4.19 -13.49
CA ARG A 91 17.19 -4.29 -14.77
C ARG A 91 16.99 -5.64 -15.49
N ARG A 92 15.84 -6.25 -15.29
CA ARG A 92 15.48 -7.54 -15.88
C ARG A 92 14.36 -7.36 -16.92
N GLY A 93 14.63 -6.52 -17.93
CA GLY A 93 13.68 -6.31 -19.02
C GLY A 93 13.27 -7.61 -19.75
N ASP A 94 14.11 -8.64 -19.70
CA ASP A 94 13.83 -9.97 -20.19
C ASP A 94 12.66 -10.69 -19.47
N LEU A 95 12.33 -10.27 -18.26
CA LEU A 95 11.23 -10.81 -17.45
C LEU A 95 9.94 -10.00 -17.53
N VAL A 96 9.93 -8.90 -18.27
CA VAL A 96 8.73 -8.07 -18.41
C VAL A 96 7.65 -8.83 -19.17
N GLU A 97 6.50 -8.96 -18.55
CA GLU A 97 5.29 -9.53 -19.16
C GLU A 97 4.20 -8.45 -19.21
N LEU A 98 3.79 -8.08 -20.42
CA LEU A 98 2.71 -7.13 -20.64
C LEU A 98 1.39 -7.88 -20.70
N GLY A 99 0.37 -7.29 -20.08
CA GLY A 99 -0.98 -7.84 -20.09
C GLY A 99 -2.03 -6.76 -20.32
N ARG A 100 -3.12 -7.17 -20.95
CA ARG A 100 -4.26 -6.27 -21.17
C ARG A 100 -4.88 -5.89 -19.83
N GLY A 101 -5.06 -4.61 -19.60
CA GLY A 101 -5.67 -4.08 -18.38
C GLY A 101 -4.68 -3.83 -17.23
N PHE A 102 -3.42 -4.24 -17.34
CA PHE A 102 -2.42 -4.07 -16.26
C PHE A 102 -2.21 -2.60 -15.90
N GLU A 103 -1.88 -1.76 -16.87
CA GLU A 103 -1.67 -0.33 -16.66
C GLU A 103 -2.92 0.36 -16.14
N ARG A 104 -4.07 0.07 -16.76
CA ARG A 104 -5.35 0.67 -16.34
C ARG A 104 -5.69 0.29 -14.90
N GLY A 105 -5.52 -0.96 -14.53
CA GLY A 105 -5.75 -1.44 -13.17
C GLY A 105 -4.82 -0.78 -12.16
N TYR A 106 -3.55 -0.65 -12.51
CA TYR A 106 -2.55 0.05 -11.69
C TYR A 106 -2.93 1.52 -11.48
N SER A 107 -3.25 2.24 -12.53
CA SER A 107 -3.65 3.64 -12.46
C SER A 107 -4.94 3.83 -11.67
N ALA A 108 -5.92 2.97 -11.85
CA ALA A 108 -7.20 3.04 -11.13
C ALA A 108 -7.04 2.83 -9.62
N VAL A 109 -6.25 1.82 -9.21
CA VAL A 109 -5.97 1.55 -7.79
C VAL A 109 -5.20 2.70 -7.17
N ASN A 110 -4.17 3.22 -7.85
CA ASN A 110 -3.41 4.37 -7.36
C ASN A 110 -4.27 5.61 -7.20
N ALA A 111 -5.12 5.94 -8.17
CA ALA A 111 -6.02 7.07 -8.11
C ALA A 111 -7.04 6.94 -6.95
N ARG A 112 -7.58 5.73 -6.74
CA ARG A 112 -8.49 5.46 -5.62
C ARG A 112 -7.78 5.62 -4.28
N LEU A 113 -6.59 5.07 -4.14
CA LEU A 113 -5.80 5.20 -2.91
C LEU A 113 -5.45 6.67 -2.63
N ALA A 114 -5.06 7.43 -3.64
CA ALA A 114 -4.78 8.86 -3.48
C ALA A 114 -6.00 9.61 -2.91
N ARG A 115 -7.20 9.35 -3.45
CA ARG A 115 -8.44 9.94 -2.90
C ARG A 115 -8.70 9.52 -1.45
N GLN A 116 -8.44 8.26 -1.11
CA GLN A 116 -8.60 7.73 0.24
C GLN A 116 -7.61 8.38 1.22
N VAL A 117 -6.35 8.52 0.83
CA VAL A 117 -5.31 9.17 1.63
C VAL A 117 -5.66 10.63 1.88
N MET A 118 -6.16 11.35 0.87
CA MET A 118 -6.57 12.75 1.02
C MET A 118 -7.69 12.96 2.04
N LYS A 119 -8.50 11.95 2.31
CA LYS A 119 -9.56 12.04 3.35
C LYS A 119 -9.01 11.96 4.78
N VAL A 120 -7.83 11.40 4.97
CA VAL A 120 -7.22 11.20 6.30
C VAL A 120 -5.99 12.06 6.53
N ALA A 121 -5.33 12.50 5.48
CA ALA A 121 -4.14 13.34 5.55
C ALA A 121 -4.47 14.77 5.99
N ARG A 122 -3.54 15.38 6.71
CA ARG A 122 -3.57 16.79 7.15
C ARG A 122 -2.46 17.57 6.45
N PRO A 123 -2.56 18.91 6.35
CA PRO A 123 -1.56 19.70 5.61
C PRO A 123 -0.11 19.51 6.07
N ASP A 124 0.10 19.27 7.37
CA ASP A 124 1.45 19.11 7.95
C ASP A 124 1.94 17.66 7.98
N ASP A 125 1.14 16.69 7.53
CA ASP A 125 1.53 15.28 7.53
C ASP A 125 2.64 15.01 6.51
N MET A 126 3.58 14.17 6.88
CA MET A 126 4.59 13.62 5.98
C MET A 126 4.10 12.29 5.42
N ILE A 127 3.97 12.19 4.11
CA ILE A 127 3.58 10.95 3.43
C ILE A 127 4.83 10.26 2.90
N TRP A 128 5.06 9.02 3.34
CA TRP A 128 6.19 8.20 2.92
C TRP A 128 5.69 6.97 2.17
N VAL A 129 5.82 7.02 0.85
CA VAL A 129 5.41 5.94 -0.06
C VAL A 129 6.58 4.97 -0.25
N HIS A 130 6.30 3.68 -0.09
CA HIS A 130 7.29 2.63 -0.23
C HIS A 130 7.07 1.81 -1.49
N ASP A 131 8.19 1.47 -2.12
CA ASP A 131 8.25 0.56 -3.24
C ASP A 131 7.58 1.09 -4.53
N TYR A 132 7.45 0.23 -5.52
CA TYR A 132 6.99 0.54 -6.88
C TYR A 132 5.47 0.37 -7.07
N HIS A 133 4.74 0.01 -6.02
CA HIS A 133 3.30 -0.24 -6.13
C HIS A 133 2.49 1.06 -6.28
N PHE A 134 3.02 2.19 -5.81
CA PHE A 134 2.31 3.47 -5.76
C PHE A 134 3.18 4.61 -6.30
N PHE A 135 3.35 4.65 -7.63
CA PHE A 135 4.04 5.75 -8.31
C PHE A 135 3.07 6.79 -8.84
#